data_c56be276e9fa918a08f161bbe36ea384
#
_entry.id   c56be276e9fa918a08f161bbe36ea384
#
_cell.length_a   1.000
_cell.length_b   1.000
_cell.length_c   1.000
_cell.angle_alpha   90.00
_cell.angle_beta   90.00
_cell.angle_gamma   90.00
#
_symmetry.space_group_name_H-M   'P 1'
#
loop_
_entity.id
_entity.type
_entity.pdbx_description
1 polymer ?
#
loop_
_entity_poly.entity_id
_entity_poly.type
_entity_poly.pdbx_seq_one_letter_code
_entity_poly.pdbx_strand_id
1 'polypeptide(L)'
;QTTASVEKILSDKNYVIIPTRIEQINKIYVSKKIMFYIIKNLFKRSLKQNYLTALIKVIAPKIVITHISDSEDFHVVSKILNNKIQFIAIQTYAPTAFDTMFSEKGKKNFFIPNFFCYGKFDELFYKKKKVNIGSFEAVGSIKSSLSYEYTQSKKLKINPNKYDICLITETITGLNKVDHPRVKNLADYYGLVAEFTHRLCRKH
;
A
#
# COMPACT_ATOMS: atom_id res chain seq x y z
N GLN A 1 0.90 10.90 2.58
CA GLN A 1 -0.39 11.23 1.94
C GLN A 1 -1.48 10.19 2.22
N THR A 2 -1.22 8.89 2.03
CA THR A 2 -2.26 7.83 2.24
C THR A 2 -2.69 7.72 3.70
N THR A 3 -1.77 7.88 4.67
CA THR A 3 -2.08 7.86 6.11
C THR A 3 -3.05 8.99 6.46
N ALA A 4 -2.76 10.23 6.05
CA ALA A 4 -3.65 11.37 6.29
C ALA A 4 -5.05 11.18 5.69
N SER A 5 -5.15 10.46 4.58
CA SER A 5 -6.44 10.12 3.96
C SER A 5 -7.27 9.16 4.80
N VAL A 6 -6.61 8.13 5.35
CA VAL A 6 -7.26 7.18 6.26
C VAL A 6 -7.64 7.86 7.57
N GLU A 7 -6.80 8.72 8.12
CA GLU A 7 -7.09 9.53 9.31
C GLU A 7 -8.33 10.40 9.13
N LYS A 8 -8.48 11.03 7.97
CA LYS A 8 -9.70 11.83 7.65
C LYS A 8 -10.97 10.97 7.70
N ILE A 9 -10.90 9.73 7.17
CA ILE A 9 -12.03 8.78 7.19
C ILE A 9 -12.35 8.30 8.61
N LEU A 10 -11.32 8.21 9.48
CA LEU A 10 -11.44 7.71 10.85
C LEU A 10 -11.59 8.83 11.89
N SER A 11 -11.77 10.09 11.47
CA SER A 11 -11.74 11.27 12.36
C SER A 11 -12.76 11.23 13.51
N ASP A 12 -13.87 10.50 13.34
CA ASP A 12 -14.92 10.31 14.35
C ASP A 12 -14.77 9.00 15.18
N LYS A 13 -13.69 8.26 14.98
CA LYS A 13 -13.41 6.98 15.64
C LYS A 13 -12.21 7.07 16.57
N ASN A 14 -12.21 6.26 17.61
CA ASN A 14 -11.03 6.05 18.44
C ASN A 14 -10.06 5.13 17.71
N TYR A 15 -8.90 5.63 17.31
CA TYR A 15 -7.88 4.85 16.60
C TYR A 15 -6.48 5.09 17.16
N VAL A 16 -5.59 4.14 16.92
CA VAL A 16 -4.16 4.22 17.23
C VAL A 16 -3.38 3.90 15.96
N ILE A 17 -2.43 4.74 15.62
CA ILE A 17 -1.49 4.51 14.51
C ILE A 17 -0.28 3.77 15.05
N ILE A 18 0.03 2.62 14.46
CA ILE A 18 1.23 1.84 14.75
C ILE A 18 2.17 1.95 13.56
N PRO A 19 3.22 2.81 13.63
CA PRO A 19 4.21 2.87 12.57
C PRO A 19 5.00 1.56 12.51
N THR A 20 5.08 0.97 11.32
CA THR A 20 5.78 -0.30 11.10
C THR A 20 7.10 -0.13 10.35
N ARG A 21 7.36 1.03 9.76
CA ARG A 21 8.64 1.37 9.13
C ARG A 21 9.60 1.91 10.18
N ILE A 22 10.84 1.40 10.19
CA ILE A 22 11.84 1.71 11.23
C ILE A 22 12.08 3.22 11.34
N GLU A 23 12.16 3.93 10.23
CA GLU A 23 12.37 5.39 10.16
C GLU A 23 11.21 6.21 10.73
N GLN A 24 10.05 5.60 10.99
CA GLN A 24 8.85 6.24 11.52
C GLN A 24 8.55 5.82 12.97
N ILE A 25 9.34 4.90 13.52
CA ILE A 25 9.14 4.43 14.89
C ILE A 25 9.79 5.44 15.85
N ASN A 26 8.97 6.31 16.43
CA ASN A 26 9.37 7.29 17.42
C ASN A 26 8.94 6.91 18.86
N LYS A 27 8.11 5.88 19.01
CA LYS A 27 7.66 5.38 20.33
C LYS A 27 7.55 3.86 20.34
N ILE A 28 8.06 3.24 21.40
CA ILE A 28 7.90 1.81 21.65
C ILE A 28 7.10 1.65 22.96
N TYR A 29 5.99 0.95 22.86
CA TYR A 29 5.15 0.65 24.02
C TYR A 29 5.62 -0.63 24.69
N VAL A 30 5.93 -0.56 25.99
CA VAL A 30 6.41 -1.71 26.77
C VAL A 30 5.47 -1.94 27.96
N SER A 31 5.08 -3.18 28.17
CA SER A 31 4.35 -3.62 29.37
C SER A 31 4.78 -5.03 29.75
N LYS A 32 4.52 -5.43 31.01
CA LYS A 32 4.79 -6.80 31.48
C LYS A 32 4.13 -7.86 30.58
N LYS A 33 2.90 -7.61 30.09
CA LYS A 33 2.18 -8.51 29.19
C LYS A 33 2.86 -8.62 27.80
N ILE A 34 3.34 -7.51 27.25
CA ILE A 34 4.07 -7.49 25.98
C ILE A 34 5.38 -8.25 26.12
N MET A 35 6.16 -7.98 27.16
CA MET A 35 7.44 -8.64 27.41
C MET A 35 7.26 -10.16 27.59
N PHE A 36 6.30 -10.57 28.42
CA PHE A 36 6.01 -11.99 28.61
C PHE A 36 5.66 -12.70 27.30
N TYR A 37 4.84 -12.06 26.44
CA TYR A 37 4.47 -12.63 25.15
C TYR A 37 5.68 -12.75 24.22
N ILE A 38 6.55 -11.76 24.19
CA ILE A 38 7.77 -11.77 23.35
C ILE A 38 8.68 -12.93 23.80
N ILE A 39 8.96 -13.05 25.11
CA ILE A 39 9.81 -14.10 25.66
C ILE A 39 9.25 -15.49 25.33
N LYS A 40 7.95 -15.70 25.53
CA LYS A 40 7.28 -16.98 25.25
C LYS A 40 7.35 -17.40 23.78
N ASN A 41 7.51 -16.43 22.85
CA ASN A 41 7.48 -16.68 21.41
C ASN A 41 8.80 -16.33 20.70
N LEU A 42 9.88 -16.09 21.46
CA LEU A 42 11.14 -15.55 20.95
C LEU A 42 11.71 -16.34 19.76
N PHE A 43 11.61 -17.66 19.80
CA PHE A 43 12.16 -18.53 18.75
C PHE A 43 11.14 -18.91 17.65
N LYS A 44 9.90 -18.41 17.71
CA LYS A 44 8.88 -18.79 16.74
C LYS A 44 8.82 -17.85 15.54
N ARG A 45 9.19 -16.57 15.72
CA ARG A 45 9.06 -15.50 14.71
C ARG A 45 10.08 -14.40 14.98
N SER A 46 10.17 -13.43 14.05
CA SER A 46 11.00 -12.25 14.28
C SER A 46 10.54 -11.46 15.52
N LEU A 47 11.49 -10.76 16.16
CA LEU A 47 11.20 -9.91 17.32
C LEU A 47 10.09 -8.88 16.99
N LYS A 48 10.15 -8.29 15.81
CA LYS A 48 9.16 -7.31 15.33
C LYS A 48 7.76 -7.92 15.22
N GLN A 49 7.63 -9.11 14.64
CA GLN A 49 6.35 -9.81 14.52
C GLN A 49 5.78 -10.21 15.89
N ASN A 50 6.64 -10.65 16.81
CA ASN A 50 6.23 -10.96 18.19
C ASN A 50 5.77 -9.70 18.92
N TYR A 51 6.50 -8.58 18.78
CA TYR A 51 6.13 -7.29 19.36
C TYR A 51 4.79 -6.79 18.83
N LEU A 52 4.60 -6.74 17.50
CA LEU A 52 3.35 -6.29 16.89
C LEU A 52 2.17 -7.17 17.32
N THR A 53 2.36 -8.49 17.36
CA THR A 53 1.32 -9.43 17.82
C THR A 53 0.96 -9.17 19.27
N ALA A 54 1.95 -8.96 20.14
CA ALA A 54 1.75 -8.68 21.56
C ALA A 54 1.05 -7.34 21.76
N LEU A 55 1.49 -6.30 21.06
CA LEU A 55 0.91 -4.96 21.13
C LEU A 55 -0.56 -4.96 20.73
N ILE A 56 -0.89 -5.57 19.58
CA ILE A 56 -2.27 -5.67 19.10
C ILE A 56 -3.14 -6.48 20.06
N LYS A 57 -2.62 -7.54 20.68
CA LYS A 57 -3.34 -8.29 21.74
C LYS A 57 -3.61 -7.45 22.98
N VAL A 58 -2.69 -6.59 23.37
CA VAL A 58 -2.85 -5.72 24.56
C VAL A 58 -3.83 -4.58 24.28
N ILE A 59 -3.77 -3.98 23.09
CA ILE A 59 -4.72 -2.94 22.66
C ILE A 59 -6.11 -3.53 22.46
N ALA A 60 -6.20 -4.78 21.98
CA ALA A 60 -7.43 -5.49 21.70
C ALA A 60 -8.41 -4.69 20.79
N PRO A 61 -7.97 -4.15 19.65
CA PRO A 61 -8.84 -3.39 18.77
C PRO A 61 -9.88 -4.31 18.13
N LYS A 62 -11.03 -3.76 17.73
CA LYS A 62 -12.02 -4.49 16.94
C LYS A 62 -11.53 -4.73 15.50
N ILE A 63 -10.84 -3.75 14.92
CA ILE A 63 -10.37 -3.75 13.54
C ILE A 63 -8.92 -3.31 13.48
N VAL A 64 -8.13 -3.95 12.64
CA VAL A 64 -6.77 -3.54 12.26
C VAL A 64 -6.76 -3.29 10.76
N ILE A 65 -6.39 -2.07 10.36
CA ILE A 65 -6.34 -1.67 8.97
C ILE A 65 -4.89 -1.41 8.57
N THR A 66 -4.48 -1.88 7.39
CA THR A 66 -3.22 -1.50 6.76
C THR A 66 -3.44 -0.98 5.35
N HIS A 67 -2.60 -0.03 4.94
CA HIS A 67 -2.46 0.40 3.54
C HIS A 67 -1.17 -0.14 2.89
N ILE A 68 -0.46 -1.03 3.57
CA ILE A 68 0.73 -1.72 3.07
C ILE A 68 0.34 -3.18 2.87
N SER A 69 -0.33 -3.46 1.74
CA SER A 69 -0.92 -4.78 1.44
C SER A 69 0.12 -5.89 1.23
N ASP A 70 1.39 -5.55 1.01
CA ASP A 70 2.52 -6.46 0.83
C ASP A 70 3.38 -6.66 2.09
N SER A 71 2.93 -6.14 3.24
CA SER A 71 3.67 -6.25 4.51
C SER A 71 3.65 -7.68 5.05
N GLU A 72 4.79 -8.37 5.04
CA GLU A 72 4.93 -9.70 5.64
C GLU A 72 4.54 -9.71 7.12
N ASP A 73 4.88 -8.65 7.87
CA ASP A 73 4.51 -8.53 9.28
C ASP A 73 2.99 -8.51 9.46
N PHE A 74 2.26 -7.79 8.60
CA PHE A 74 0.80 -7.78 8.62
C PHE A 74 0.23 -9.18 8.34
N HIS A 75 0.76 -9.88 7.34
CA HIS A 75 0.31 -11.22 6.98
C HIS A 75 0.48 -12.22 8.13
N VAL A 76 1.63 -12.19 8.78
CA VAL A 76 1.91 -13.07 9.92
C VAL A 76 0.99 -12.75 11.11
N VAL A 77 0.84 -11.47 11.45
CA VAL A 77 0.02 -11.04 12.59
C VAL A 77 -1.46 -11.31 12.33
N SER A 78 -1.96 -11.04 11.13
CA SER A 78 -3.34 -11.32 10.75
C SER A 78 -3.66 -12.81 10.81
N LYS A 79 -2.75 -13.67 10.33
CA LYS A 79 -2.90 -15.14 10.42
C LYS A 79 -3.03 -15.65 11.85
N ILE A 80 -2.41 -14.97 12.80
CA ILE A 80 -2.44 -15.35 14.22
C ILE A 80 -3.71 -14.87 14.92
N LEU A 81 -4.24 -13.70 14.53
CA LEU A 81 -5.24 -12.97 15.30
C LEU A 81 -6.61 -12.83 14.60
N ASN A 82 -6.77 -13.24 13.35
CA ASN A 82 -7.99 -13.02 12.55
C ASN A 82 -9.26 -13.66 13.12
N ASN A 83 -9.12 -14.66 13.99
CA ASN A 83 -10.26 -15.27 14.68
C ASN A 83 -10.84 -14.42 15.84
N LYS A 84 -10.13 -13.34 16.22
CA LYS A 84 -10.51 -12.44 17.32
C LYS A 84 -10.62 -10.99 16.91
N ILE A 85 -9.92 -10.60 15.86
CA ILE A 85 -9.79 -9.22 15.40
C ILE A 85 -9.99 -9.22 13.88
N GLN A 86 -10.79 -8.30 13.39
CA GLN A 86 -10.96 -8.13 11.95
C GLN A 86 -9.74 -7.42 11.34
N PHE A 87 -9.11 -8.04 10.36
CA PHE A 87 -7.98 -7.46 9.62
C PHE A 87 -8.40 -7.06 8.21
N ILE A 88 -8.08 -5.85 7.82
CA ILE A 88 -8.40 -5.27 6.51
C ILE A 88 -7.12 -4.72 5.89
N ALA A 89 -6.79 -5.15 4.69
CA ALA A 89 -5.76 -4.51 3.89
C ALA A 89 -6.42 -3.69 2.77
N ILE A 90 -5.95 -2.47 2.58
CA ILE A 90 -6.41 -1.57 1.52
C ILE A 90 -5.35 -1.51 0.44
N GLN A 91 -5.76 -1.75 -0.80
CA GLN A 91 -4.88 -1.66 -1.96
C GLN A 91 -4.42 -0.21 -2.17
N THR A 92 -3.13 0.00 -2.38
CA THR A 92 -2.55 1.33 -2.61
C THR A 92 -1.81 1.46 -3.93
N TYR A 93 -1.53 0.35 -4.59
CA TYR A 93 -0.91 0.30 -5.91
C TYR A 93 -1.43 -0.90 -6.72
N ALA A 94 -1.33 -0.84 -8.03
CA ALA A 94 -1.67 -1.96 -8.89
C ALA A 94 -0.55 -3.02 -8.81
N PRO A 95 -0.89 -4.29 -8.53
CA PRO A 95 0.11 -5.34 -8.42
C PRO A 95 0.74 -5.63 -9.79
N THR A 96 2.05 -5.88 -9.80
CA THR A 96 2.77 -6.34 -10.98
C THR A 96 3.04 -7.84 -10.93
N ALA A 97 3.32 -8.45 -12.09
CA ALA A 97 3.65 -9.87 -12.12
C ALA A 97 4.97 -10.21 -11.42
N PHE A 98 5.81 -9.19 -11.17
CA PHE A 98 7.13 -9.33 -10.55
C PHE A 98 7.13 -9.10 -9.03
N ASP A 99 5.99 -8.76 -8.44
CA ASP A 99 5.91 -8.55 -7.00
C ASP A 99 6.29 -9.82 -6.24
N THR A 100 7.17 -9.67 -5.26
CA THR A 100 7.72 -10.79 -4.47
C THR A 100 6.66 -11.62 -3.77
N MET A 101 5.49 -11.01 -3.47
CA MET A 101 4.34 -11.71 -2.88
C MET A 101 3.81 -12.84 -3.76
N PHE A 102 4.06 -12.81 -5.08
CA PHE A 102 3.62 -13.85 -6.02
C PHE A 102 4.65 -14.96 -6.22
N SER A 103 5.84 -14.85 -5.64
CA SER A 103 6.80 -15.94 -5.58
C SER A 103 6.29 -17.10 -4.72
N GLU A 104 6.79 -18.31 -4.93
CA GLU A 104 6.40 -19.46 -4.11
C GLU A 104 6.66 -19.26 -2.62
N LYS A 105 7.79 -18.60 -2.27
CA LYS A 105 8.10 -18.22 -0.89
C LYS A 105 7.15 -17.15 -0.36
N GLY A 106 6.85 -16.14 -1.16
CA GLY A 106 5.94 -15.06 -0.80
C GLY A 106 4.53 -15.57 -0.54
N LYS A 107 3.99 -16.44 -1.41
CA LYS A 107 2.66 -17.02 -1.27
C LYS A 107 2.45 -17.80 0.04
N LYS A 108 3.47 -18.52 0.53
CA LYS A 108 3.37 -19.27 1.79
C LYS A 108 3.09 -18.40 3.00
N ASN A 109 3.65 -17.20 3.01
CA ASN A 109 3.51 -16.25 4.12
C ASN A 109 2.36 -15.26 3.90
N PHE A 110 1.85 -15.16 2.67
CA PHE A 110 0.81 -14.22 2.30
C PHE A 110 -0.54 -14.65 2.88
N PHE A 111 -1.15 -13.77 3.65
CA PHE A 111 -2.49 -13.97 4.17
C PHE A 111 -3.17 -12.62 4.45
N ILE A 112 -4.26 -12.34 3.75
CA ILE A 112 -5.10 -11.18 3.98
C ILE A 112 -6.53 -11.68 4.24
N PRO A 113 -7.09 -11.50 5.45
CA PRO A 113 -8.46 -11.90 5.74
C PRO A 113 -9.49 -11.16 4.89
N ASN A 114 -9.40 -9.82 4.83
CA ASN A 114 -10.29 -8.99 4.02
C ASN A 114 -9.45 -7.99 3.21
N PHE A 115 -9.65 -7.96 1.91
CA PHE A 115 -8.89 -7.12 1.00
C PHE A 115 -9.80 -6.15 0.26
N PHE A 116 -9.61 -4.87 0.53
CA PHE A 116 -10.29 -3.77 -0.16
C PHE A 116 -9.46 -3.40 -1.39
N CYS A 117 -9.91 -3.84 -2.56
CA CYS A 117 -9.22 -3.67 -3.83
C CYS A 117 -9.84 -2.57 -4.69
N TYR A 118 -9.12 -2.15 -5.73
CA TYR A 118 -9.62 -1.12 -6.63
C TYR A 118 -10.84 -1.57 -7.44
N GLY A 119 -10.88 -2.83 -7.85
CA GLY A 119 -11.99 -3.30 -8.66
C GLY A 119 -11.92 -4.79 -8.98
N LYS A 120 -12.85 -5.22 -9.82
CA LYS A 120 -13.01 -6.62 -10.23
C LYS A 120 -11.77 -7.20 -10.94
N PHE A 121 -11.05 -6.35 -11.67
CA PHE A 121 -9.81 -6.77 -12.33
C PHE A 121 -8.77 -7.22 -11.32
N ASP A 122 -8.57 -6.44 -10.24
CA ASP A 122 -7.60 -6.79 -9.19
C ASP A 122 -8.00 -8.10 -8.49
N GLU A 123 -9.28 -8.26 -8.14
CA GLU A 123 -9.80 -9.50 -7.58
C GLU A 123 -9.45 -10.70 -8.46
N LEU A 124 -9.72 -10.61 -9.76
CA LEU A 124 -9.44 -11.69 -10.72
C LEU A 124 -7.93 -11.96 -10.83
N PHE A 125 -7.12 -10.90 -10.83
CA PHE A 125 -5.67 -10.99 -10.88
C PHE A 125 -5.12 -11.76 -9.67
N TYR A 126 -5.51 -11.37 -8.45
CA TYR A 126 -5.06 -12.04 -7.22
C TYR A 126 -5.55 -13.48 -7.15
N LYS A 127 -6.78 -13.77 -7.57
CA LYS A 127 -7.31 -15.14 -7.66
C LYS A 127 -6.51 -16.00 -8.63
N LYS A 128 -6.15 -15.45 -9.81
CA LYS A 128 -5.29 -16.14 -10.79
C LYS A 128 -3.91 -16.45 -10.22
N LYS A 129 -3.35 -15.56 -9.40
CA LYS A 129 -2.06 -15.77 -8.72
C LYS A 129 -2.13 -16.74 -7.55
N LYS A 130 -3.33 -17.21 -7.16
CA LYS A 130 -3.56 -18.18 -6.08
C LYS A 130 -2.96 -17.72 -4.73
N VAL A 131 -3.04 -16.45 -4.42
CA VAL A 131 -2.65 -15.91 -3.11
C VAL A 131 -3.75 -16.12 -2.09
N ASN A 132 -3.37 -16.24 -0.81
CA ASN A 132 -4.32 -16.52 0.26
C ASN A 132 -5.01 -15.24 0.74
N ILE A 133 -6.17 -14.93 0.15
CA ILE A 133 -7.05 -13.82 0.51
C ILE A 133 -8.43 -14.38 0.85
N GLY A 134 -8.95 -14.04 2.04
CA GLY A 134 -10.23 -14.55 2.52
C GLY A 134 -11.42 -13.94 1.80
N SER A 135 -11.50 -12.61 1.71
CA SER A 135 -12.54 -11.90 0.98
C SER A 135 -12.00 -10.71 0.19
N PHE A 136 -12.72 -10.35 -0.87
CA PHE A 136 -12.45 -9.17 -1.69
C PHE A 136 -13.64 -8.23 -1.66
N GLU A 137 -13.36 -6.93 -1.49
CA GLU A 137 -14.33 -5.86 -1.61
C GLU A 137 -13.80 -4.82 -2.61
N ALA A 138 -14.54 -4.59 -3.69
CA ALA A 138 -14.20 -3.61 -4.72
C ALA A 138 -14.64 -2.21 -4.25
N VAL A 139 -13.75 -1.44 -3.65
CA VAL A 139 -14.04 -0.14 -3.04
C VAL A 139 -13.51 1.05 -3.83
N GLY A 140 -12.76 0.82 -4.89
CA GLY A 140 -12.09 1.88 -5.65
C GLY A 140 -10.82 2.38 -4.98
N SER A 141 -10.27 3.48 -5.52
CA SER A 141 -9.04 4.09 -5.04
C SER A 141 -9.32 5.25 -4.09
N ILE A 142 -8.89 5.16 -2.83
CA ILE A 142 -8.98 6.25 -1.85
C ILE A 142 -8.29 7.52 -2.39
N LYS A 143 -7.13 7.39 -3.04
CA LYS A 143 -6.41 8.54 -3.60
C LYS A 143 -7.23 9.24 -4.68
N SER A 144 -7.83 8.48 -5.59
CA SER A 144 -8.65 9.03 -6.67
C SER A 144 -9.91 9.69 -6.13
N SER A 145 -10.58 9.09 -5.15
CA SER A 145 -11.76 9.67 -4.50
C SER A 145 -11.45 11.01 -3.83
N LEU A 146 -10.34 11.11 -3.09
CA LEU A 146 -9.92 12.36 -2.47
C LEU A 146 -9.50 13.43 -3.48
N SER A 147 -8.83 13.03 -4.57
CA SER A 147 -8.49 13.95 -5.66
C SER A 147 -9.76 14.48 -6.34
N TYR A 148 -10.75 13.61 -6.54
CA TYR A 148 -12.05 14.02 -7.09
C TYR A 148 -12.78 14.99 -6.16
N GLU A 149 -12.89 14.69 -4.85
CA GLU A 149 -13.49 15.58 -3.85
C GLU A 149 -12.77 16.94 -3.84
N TYR A 150 -11.43 16.95 -3.85
CA TYR A 150 -10.64 18.17 -3.90
C TYR A 150 -10.97 19.01 -5.14
N THR A 151 -11.02 18.38 -6.31
CA THR A 151 -11.32 19.05 -7.58
C THR A 151 -12.73 19.66 -7.54
N GLN A 152 -13.72 18.93 -7.05
CA GLN A 152 -15.09 19.43 -6.90
C GLN A 152 -15.17 20.58 -5.89
N SER A 153 -14.55 20.45 -4.72
CA SER A 153 -14.58 21.47 -3.66
C SER A 153 -13.96 22.80 -4.09
N LYS A 154 -12.91 22.75 -4.90
CA LYS A 154 -12.24 23.94 -5.43
C LYS A 154 -12.95 24.57 -6.61
N LYS A 155 -14.02 23.95 -7.13
CA LYS A 155 -14.70 24.39 -8.37
C LYS A 155 -13.67 24.76 -9.46
N LEU A 156 -12.62 23.91 -9.59
CA LEU A 156 -11.60 24.12 -10.60
C LEU A 156 -12.31 24.13 -11.96
N LYS A 157 -12.48 25.33 -12.51
CA LYS A 157 -12.95 25.51 -13.89
C LYS A 157 -11.81 25.06 -14.80
N ILE A 158 -11.77 23.76 -15.07
CA ILE A 158 -10.89 23.25 -16.12
C ILE A 158 -11.49 23.75 -17.41
N ASN A 159 -10.81 24.67 -18.08
CA ASN A 159 -11.18 25.04 -19.43
C ASN A 159 -10.78 23.88 -20.36
N PRO A 160 -11.72 23.08 -20.86
CA PRO A 160 -11.40 21.89 -21.64
C PRO A 160 -10.70 22.25 -22.98
N ASN A 161 -10.81 23.49 -23.41
CA ASN A 161 -10.26 23.97 -24.67
C ASN A 161 -8.91 24.68 -24.52
N LYS A 162 -8.30 24.66 -23.31
CA LYS A 162 -7.04 25.37 -23.07
C LYS A 162 -5.82 24.53 -23.46
N TYR A 163 -5.93 23.21 -23.44
CA TYR A 163 -4.82 22.30 -23.67
C TYR A 163 -5.26 21.17 -24.61
N ASP A 164 -4.52 20.97 -25.69
CA ASP A 164 -4.77 19.90 -26.65
C ASP A 164 -4.14 18.58 -26.21
N ILE A 165 -3.06 18.65 -25.40
CA ILE A 165 -2.29 17.48 -24.96
C ILE A 165 -2.01 17.57 -23.48
N CYS A 166 -2.22 16.46 -22.77
CA CYS A 166 -1.82 16.26 -21.39
C CYS A 166 -0.73 15.17 -21.34
N LEU A 167 0.48 15.53 -20.94
CA LEU A 167 1.55 14.58 -20.67
C LEU A 167 1.55 14.16 -19.22
N ILE A 168 1.29 12.88 -18.97
CA ILE A 168 1.38 12.30 -17.63
C ILE A 168 2.76 11.64 -17.50
N THR A 169 3.59 12.18 -16.62
CA THR A 169 4.92 11.63 -16.33
C THR A 169 4.93 10.98 -14.96
N GLU A 170 5.49 9.79 -14.87
CA GLU A 170 5.79 9.16 -13.58
C GLU A 170 7.22 9.45 -13.17
N THR A 171 7.41 9.72 -11.87
CA THR A 171 8.77 9.76 -11.30
C THR A 171 9.24 8.32 -11.13
N ILE A 172 10.06 7.84 -12.03
CA ILE A 172 10.67 6.52 -11.92
C ILE A 172 11.83 6.62 -10.91
N THR A 173 11.55 6.29 -9.65
CA THR A 173 12.60 6.12 -8.64
C THR A 173 13.26 4.75 -8.86
N GLY A 174 14.55 4.72 -9.12
CA GLY A 174 15.31 3.47 -9.26
C GLY A 174 15.83 3.15 -10.66
N LEU A 175 15.89 4.14 -11.55
CA LEU A 175 16.46 4.01 -12.91
C LEU A 175 17.96 3.66 -12.99
N ASN A 176 18.58 3.24 -11.87
CA ASN A 176 19.97 2.78 -11.89
C ASN A 176 20.19 1.49 -12.71
N LYS A 177 19.13 0.88 -13.25
CA LYS A 177 19.18 -0.34 -14.08
C LYS A 177 18.07 -0.35 -15.16
N VAL A 178 17.99 0.67 -15.99
CA VAL A 178 17.16 0.55 -17.18
C VAL A 178 18.02 -0.06 -18.29
N ASP A 179 17.73 -1.28 -18.66
CA ASP A 179 18.30 -1.97 -19.83
C ASP A 179 17.74 -1.36 -21.14
N HIS A 180 17.92 -0.06 -21.30
CA HIS A 180 17.55 0.63 -22.53
C HIS A 180 18.79 1.33 -23.11
N PRO A 181 19.15 1.09 -24.37
CA PRO A 181 20.40 1.57 -24.95
C PRO A 181 20.56 3.09 -24.95
N ARG A 182 19.46 3.84 -24.82
CA ARG A 182 19.44 5.32 -24.81
C ARG A 182 19.15 5.94 -23.46
N VAL A 183 18.91 5.15 -22.41
CA VAL A 183 18.55 5.66 -21.09
C VAL A 183 19.53 5.11 -20.07
N LYS A 184 20.52 5.91 -19.73
CA LYS A 184 21.52 5.54 -18.70
C LYS A 184 21.18 6.08 -17.32
N ASN A 185 20.39 7.15 -17.28
CA ASN A 185 20.00 7.82 -16.04
C ASN A 185 18.67 8.56 -16.21
N LEU A 186 18.17 9.18 -15.14
CA LEU A 186 16.90 9.90 -15.10
C LEU A 186 16.88 11.11 -16.07
N ALA A 187 18.01 11.79 -16.26
CA ALA A 187 18.11 12.94 -17.17
C ALA A 187 17.93 12.51 -18.62
N ASP A 188 18.50 11.37 -19.02
CA ASP A 188 18.32 10.81 -20.38
C ASP A 188 16.84 10.46 -20.63
N TYR A 189 16.17 9.90 -19.62
CA TYR A 189 14.73 9.58 -19.70
C TYR A 189 13.89 10.85 -19.93
N TYR A 190 14.10 11.90 -19.11
CA TYR A 190 13.38 13.15 -19.28
C TYR A 190 13.72 13.84 -20.60
N GLY A 191 14.97 13.73 -21.07
CA GLY A 191 15.38 14.22 -22.38
C GLY A 191 14.58 13.57 -23.53
N LEU A 192 14.44 12.24 -23.47
CA LEU A 192 13.64 11.50 -24.47
C LEU A 192 12.15 11.87 -24.44
N VAL A 193 11.59 12.01 -23.23
CA VAL A 193 10.18 12.42 -23.06
C VAL A 193 9.97 13.84 -23.61
N ALA A 194 10.86 14.77 -23.32
CA ALA A 194 10.80 16.15 -23.80
C ALA A 194 10.92 16.19 -25.32
N GLU A 195 11.85 15.43 -25.92
CA GLU A 195 12.03 15.34 -27.37
C GLU A 195 10.78 14.76 -28.05
N PHE A 196 10.22 13.68 -27.50
CA PHE A 196 8.98 13.08 -28.00
C PHE A 196 7.83 14.09 -27.97
N THR A 197 7.64 14.78 -26.84
CA THR A 197 6.58 15.78 -26.68
C THR A 197 6.76 16.93 -27.68
N HIS A 198 7.98 17.44 -27.85
CA HIS A 198 8.27 18.51 -28.80
C HIS A 198 7.99 18.09 -30.25
N ARG A 199 8.34 16.86 -30.62
CA ARG A 199 8.02 16.33 -31.97
C ARG A 199 6.52 16.16 -32.18
N LEU A 200 5.78 15.73 -31.14
CA LEU A 200 4.33 15.59 -31.20
C LEU A 200 3.65 16.94 -31.39
N CYS A 201 4.05 17.96 -30.61
CA CYS A 201 3.50 19.31 -30.71
C CYS A 201 3.85 20.04 -32.03
N ARG A 202 4.87 19.60 -32.77
CA ARG A 202 5.21 20.16 -34.08
C ARG A 202 4.41 19.55 -35.23
N LYS A 203 3.81 18.37 -35.04
CA LYS A 203 3.03 17.67 -36.06
C LYS A 203 1.54 17.99 -36.01
N HIS A 204 1.11 18.60 -34.93
CA HIS A 204 -0.26 19.03 -34.69
C HIS A 204 -0.29 20.53 -34.35
#